data_25b309a5083f4ce248d8c9761802615e
#
_entry.id   25b309a5083f4ce248d8c9761802615e
#
_cell.length_a   1.000
_cell.length_b   1.000
_cell.length_c   1.000
_cell.angle_alpha   90.00
_cell.angle_beta   90.00
_cell.angle_gamma   90.00
#
_symmetry.space_group_name_H-M   'P 1'
#
loop_
_entity.id
_entity.type
_entity.pdbx_description
1 polymer ?
#
loop_
_entity_poly.entity_id
_entity_poly.type
_entity_poly.pdbx_seq_one_letter_code
_entity_poly.pdbx_strand_id
1 'polypeptide(L)'
;MDRENKTLEINFEFGGEYSMFYNAKEKLLEIQDIQMNYITFGKGEKSLILIQGLSTRSIKGVAFSVAYMYRMFVRDYKVYLFDRRENISDGITVRDLAADIAMAMDTLKITNADIFGVSQGGMIAQYLAIDRPDLVNQLVLAVTLSKNNETVERTVNDWIHITEQNNMKRLITDMAEKMYSDIYVKRYKPFMSLLAVLQKPKNVSRFIALAKDCLSCEAYDELDKIQCPVFVIGGMQDKVVSGEASLEIAKKLGCEIFMYDDLGHAAYEEAKDFNQRAYNFLQHK
;
A
#
# COMPACT_ATOMS: atom_id res chain seq x y z
N MET A 1 9.68 -34.13 0.47
CA MET A 1 8.24 -34.24 0.23
C MET A 1 7.79 -32.85 -0.12
N ASP A 2 7.84 -32.54 -1.43
CA ASP A 2 7.50 -31.22 -1.95
C ASP A 2 6.01 -30.95 -1.70
N ARG A 3 5.73 -30.00 -0.81
CA ARG A 3 4.40 -29.40 -0.77
C ARG A 3 4.31 -28.45 -1.94
N GLU A 4 3.59 -28.84 -2.97
CA GLU A 4 3.31 -28.01 -4.13
C GLU A 4 2.64 -26.71 -3.68
N ASN A 5 3.21 -25.58 -4.09
CA ASN A 5 2.59 -24.27 -3.95
C ASN A 5 1.31 -24.27 -4.80
N LYS A 6 0.15 -24.21 -4.18
CA LYS A 6 -1.16 -24.21 -4.85
C LYS A 6 -1.72 -22.79 -4.93
N THR A 7 -1.97 -22.35 -6.14
CA THR A 7 -2.82 -21.18 -6.38
C THR A 7 -4.26 -21.67 -6.43
N LEU A 8 -5.04 -21.45 -5.38
CA LEU A 8 -6.46 -21.71 -5.38
C LEU A 8 -7.19 -20.54 -6.07
N GLU A 9 -7.70 -20.77 -7.27
CA GLU A 9 -8.59 -19.82 -7.92
C GLU A 9 -9.99 -19.93 -7.28
N ILE A 10 -10.24 -19.10 -6.28
CA ILE A 10 -11.59 -18.90 -5.78
C ILE A 10 -12.25 -17.89 -6.70
N ASN A 11 -12.90 -18.39 -7.75
CA ASN A 11 -13.76 -17.57 -8.61
C ASN A 11 -15.04 -17.27 -7.83
N PHE A 12 -15.11 -16.13 -7.17
CA PHE A 12 -16.39 -15.55 -6.80
C PHE A 12 -17.04 -15.01 -8.08
N GLU A 13 -17.81 -15.83 -8.75
CA GLU A 13 -18.72 -15.40 -9.81
C GLU A 13 -19.85 -14.58 -9.19
N PHE A 14 -19.61 -13.31 -8.96
CA PHE A 14 -20.71 -12.36 -8.95
C PHE A 14 -21.15 -12.15 -10.39
N GLY A 15 -22.40 -12.47 -10.65
CA GLY A 15 -23.09 -12.56 -11.94
C GLY A 15 -22.47 -11.81 -13.12
N GLY A 16 -22.39 -12.49 -14.21
CA GLY A 16 -21.95 -12.31 -15.60
C GLY A 16 -21.71 -10.93 -16.23
N GLU A 17 -21.98 -9.80 -15.59
CA GLU A 17 -21.82 -8.47 -16.17
C GLU A 17 -20.57 -7.70 -15.66
N TYR A 18 -20.01 -8.04 -14.49
CA TYR A 18 -18.89 -7.32 -13.90
C TYR A 18 -17.51 -7.76 -14.40
N SER A 19 -17.42 -8.89 -15.09
CA SER A 19 -16.15 -9.34 -15.70
C SER A 19 -15.73 -8.47 -16.90
N MET A 20 -16.62 -7.60 -17.41
CA MET A 20 -16.36 -6.69 -18.52
C MET A 20 -15.48 -5.50 -18.11
N PHE A 21 -15.45 -5.10 -16.83
CA PHE A 21 -14.70 -3.95 -16.34
C PHE A 21 -13.34 -4.37 -15.81
N TYR A 22 -12.29 -4.10 -16.61
CA TYR A 22 -10.87 -4.25 -16.28
C TYR A 22 -10.40 -5.68 -15.97
N ASN A 23 -11.24 -6.71 -16.14
CA ASN A 23 -10.93 -8.12 -15.83
C ASN A 23 -10.45 -8.32 -14.36
N ALA A 24 -11.07 -7.57 -13.42
CA ALA A 24 -10.71 -7.62 -12.01
C ALA A 24 -11.12 -8.95 -11.36
N LYS A 25 -10.17 -9.59 -10.66
CA LYS A 25 -10.38 -10.88 -9.97
C LYS A 25 -9.73 -10.83 -8.59
N GLU A 26 -10.40 -11.40 -7.61
CA GLU A 26 -9.83 -11.70 -6.29
C GLU A 26 -9.34 -13.14 -6.27
N LYS A 27 -8.17 -13.35 -5.70
CA LYS A 27 -7.52 -14.66 -5.63
C LYS A 27 -6.88 -14.86 -4.27
N LEU A 28 -6.77 -16.12 -3.84
CA LEU A 28 -6.00 -16.53 -2.68
C LEU A 28 -4.71 -17.20 -3.16
N LEU A 29 -3.60 -16.81 -2.58
CA LEU A 29 -2.29 -17.40 -2.77
C LEU A 29 -1.90 -18.14 -1.49
N GLU A 30 -1.51 -19.39 -1.62
CA GLU A 30 -0.97 -20.21 -0.54
C GLU A 30 0.49 -20.52 -0.83
N ILE A 31 1.38 -20.04 0.06
CA ILE A 31 2.83 -20.21 -0.05
C ILE A 31 3.32 -20.79 1.27
N GLN A 32 3.68 -22.05 1.29
CA GLN A 32 4.09 -22.75 2.52
C GLN A 32 3.03 -22.62 3.63
N ASP A 33 3.28 -21.82 4.66
CA ASP A 33 2.38 -21.53 5.79
C ASP A 33 1.72 -20.15 5.68
N ILE A 34 1.97 -19.40 4.59
CA ILE A 34 1.43 -18.08 4.35
C ILE A 34 0.20 -18.18 3.44
N GLN A 35 -0.90 -17.58 3.87
CA GLN A 35 -2.06 -17.32 3.05
C GLN A 35 -2.18 -15.82 2.80
N MET A 36 -2.28 -15.42 1.54
CA MET A 36 -2.34 -14.04 1.11
C MET A 36 -3.38 -13.84 0.03
N ASN A 37 -4.32 -12.92 0.25
CA ASN A 37 -5.24 -12.53 -0.81
C ASN A 37 -4.57 -11.53 -1.75
N TYR A 38 -4.94 -11.60 -3.02
CA TYR A 38 -4.53 -10.59 -3.98
C TYR A 38 -5.63 -10.30 -5.00
N ILE A 39 -5.61 -9.09 -5.52
CA ILE A 39 -6.46 -8.66 -6.63
C ILE A 39 -5.58 -8.56 -7.86
N THR A 40 -6.09 -9.02 -9.02
CA THR A 40 -5.44 -8.78 -10.31
C THR A 40 -6.43 -8.22 -11.31
N PHE A 41 -5.97 -7.30 -12.16
CA PHE A 41 -6.77 -6.67 -13.21
C PHE A 41 -5.87 -6.11 -14.31
N GLY A 42 -6.48 -5.67 -15.42
CA GLY A 42 -5.73 -5.22 -16.59
C GLY A 42 -5.27 -6.39 -17.47
N LYS A 43 -4.81 -6.07 -18.69
CA LYS A 43 -4.40 -7.05 -19.71
C LYS A 43 -3.07 -6.67 -20.39
N GLY A 44 -2.38 -5.64 -19.89
CA GLY A 44 -1.09 -5.23 -20.42
C GLY A 44 0.00 -6.28 -20.21
N GLU A 45 1.10 -6.09 -20.90
CA GLU A 45 2.25 -7.02 -20.89
C GLU A 45 3.18 -6.77 -19.70
N LYS A 46 3.28 -5.51 -19.25
CA LYS A 46 4.09 -5.15 -18.08
C LYS A 46 3.39 -5.57 -16.78
N SER A 47 4.12 -5.90 -15.75
CA SER A 47 3.58 -6.15 -14.41
C SER A 47 3.70 -4.91 -13.55
N LEU A 48 2.61 -4.54 -12.85
CA LEU A 48 2.59 -3.50 -11.83
C LEU A 48 2.14 -4.11 -10.51
N ILE A 49 2.98 -3.99 -9.48
CA ILE A 49 2.67 -4.41 -8.13
C ILE A 49 2.25 -3.19 -7.31
N LEU A 50 1.01 -3.18 -6.87
CA LEU A 50 0.50 -2.21 -5.92
C LEU A 50 0.66 -2.75 -4.50
N ILE A 51 1.25 -1.97 -3.61
CA ILE A 51 1.38 -2.29 -2.20
C ILE A 51 0.69 -1.17 -1.40
N GLN A 52 -0.48 -1.51 -0.85
CA GLN A 52 -1.31 -0.54 -0.12
C GLN A 52 -0.69 -0.15 1.24
N GLY A 53 -1.15 0.97 1.80
CA GLY A 53 -0.82 1.40 3.15
C GLY A 53 -1.45 0.52 4.24
N LEU A 54 -1.25 0.92 5.50
CA LEU A 54 -1.93 0.34 6.65
C LEU A 54 -3.44 0.45 6.47
N SER A 55 -4.13 -0.69 6.54
CA SER A 55 -5.58 -0.77 6.36
C SER A 55 -6.26 -1.43 7.55
N THR A 56 -7.44 -0.91 7.90
CA THR A 56 -8.32 -1.53 8.90
C THR A 56 -9.02 -2.79 8.38
N ARG A 57 -8.95 -3.05 7.07
CA ARG A 57 -9.66 -4.15 6.40
C ARG A 57 -8.77 -4.87 5.39
N SER A 58 -9.09 -6.14 5.15
CA SER A 58 -8.57 -6.91 4.02
C SER A 58 -9.12 -6.36 2.68
N ILE A 59 -8.42 -6.65 1.60
CA ILE A 59 -8.81 -6.27 0.24
C ILE A 59 -10.00 -7.09 -0.31
N LYS A 60 -10.54 -8.02 0.45
CA LYS A 60 -11.69 -8.85 0.03
C LYS A 60 -12.93 -7.98 -0.25
N GLY A 61 -13.54 -8.17 -1.40
CA GLY A 61 -14.76 -7.48 -1.83
C GLY A 61 -14.54 -6.10 -2.44
N VAL A 62 -13.26 -5.68 -2.72
CA VAL A 62 -12.98 -4.35 -3.27
C VAL A 62 -12.32 -4.35 -4.66
N ALA A 63 -12.24 -5.50 -5.32
CA ALA A 63 -11.55 -5.64 -6.60
C ALA A 63 -12.00 -4.61 -7.65
N PHE A 64 -13.31 -4.37 -7.76
CA PHE A 64 -13.84 -3.42 -8.73
C PHE A 64 -13.42 -1.97 -8.40
N SER A 65 -13.55 -1.54 -7.15
CA SER A 65 -13.19 -0.17 -6.74
C SER A 65 -11.69 0.09 -6.90
N VAL A 66 -10.85 -0.88 -6.59
CA VAL A 66 -9.41 -0.82 -6.83
C VAL A 66 -9.10 -0.72 -8.32
N ALA A 67 -9.68 -1.60 -9.15
CA ALA A 67 -9.47 -1.55 -10.59
C ALA A 67 -9.96 -0.23 -11.21
N TYR A 68 -11.04 0.36 -10.69
CA TYR A 68 -11.50 1.67 -11.12
C TYR A 68 -10.55 2.79 -10.70
N MET A 69 -10.02 2.76 -9.48
CA MET A 69 -9.04 3.75 -8.98
C MET A 69 -7.77 3.77 -9.83
N TYR A 70 -7.27 2.58 -10.19
CA TYR A 70 -6.03 2.41 -10.98
C TYR A 70 -6.30 2.10 -12.47
N ARG A 71 -7.49 2.46 -13.00
CA ARG A 71 -7.90 2.13 -14.37
C ARG A 71 -6.98 2.66 -15.48
N MET A 72 -6.22 3.70 -15.22
CA MET A 72 -5.29 4.24 -16.21
C MET A 72 -4.12 3.28 -16.51
N PHE A 73 -3.79 2.38 -15.58
CA PHE A 73 -2.71 1.41 -15.77
C PHE A 73 -3.14 0.16 -16.56
N VAL A 74 -4.43 -0.14 -16.68
CA VAL A 74 -4.95 -1.43 -17.20
C VAL A 74 -4.60 -1.71 -18.65
N ARG A 75 -4.27 -0.68 -19.43
CA ARG A 75 -3.91 -0.81 -20.84
C ARG A 75 -2.53 -1.43 -21.00
N ASP A 76 -1.55 -0.96 -20.23
CA ASP A 76 -0.15 -1.30 -20.40
C ASP A 76 0.33 -2.33 -19.37
N TYR A 77 -0.44 -2.49 -18.30
CA TYR A 77 -0.10 -3.36 -17.17
C TYR A 77 -1.12 -4.45 -16.89
N LYS A 78 -0.61 -5.59 -16.49
CA LYS A 78 -1.31 -6.52 -15.62
C LYS A 78 -0.98 -6.13 -14.19
N VAL A 79 -1.99 -5.65 -13.48
CA VAL A 79 -1.83 -5.09 -12.13
C VAL A 79 -2.13 -6.15 -11.08
N TYR A 80 -1.32 -6.16 -10.03
CA TYR A 80 -1.48 -7.02 -8.86
C TYR A 80 -1.49 -6.15 -7.61
N LEU A 81 -2.50 -6.29 -6.76
CA LEU A 81 -2.53 -5.71 -5.43
C LEU A 81 -2.49 -6.85 -4.42
N PHE A 82 -1.40 -6.97 -3.67
CA PHE A 82 -1.27 -7.95 -2.61
C PHE A 82 -1.75 -7.40 -1.27
N ASP A 83 -2.55 -8.20 -0.54
CA ASP A 83 -2.83 -7.95 0.89
C ASP A 83 -1.62 -8.39 1.73
N ARG A 84 -1.66 -8.16 3.02
CA ARG A 84 -0.75 -8.78 3.98
C ARG A 84 -1.19 -10.24 4.22
N ARG A 85 -0.27 -11.10 4.65
CA ARG A 85 -0.60 -12.47 5.09
C ARG A 85 -1.79 -12.46 6.05
N GLU A 86 -2.64 -13.49 6.02
CA GLU A 86 -3.82 -13.54 6.90
C GLU A 86 -3.41 -13.66 8.37
N ASN A 87 -2.46 -14.53 8.65
CA ASN A 87 -1.94 -14.77 10.00
C ASN A 87 -0.75 -13.85 10.29
N ILE A 88 -1.02 -12.72 10.93
CA ILE A 88 0.01 -11.78 11.40
C ILE A 88 0.39 -12.17 12.83
N SER A 89 1.67 -12.47 13.04
CA SER A 89 2.25 -12.65 14.37
C SER A 89 2.65 -11.32 15.00
N ASP A 90 2.64 -11.25 16.32
CA ASP A 90 3.24 -10.11 17.02
C ASP A 90 4.75 -10.10 16.76
N GLY A 91 5.31 -8.91 16.54
CA GLY A 91 6.72 -8.72 16.20
C GLY A 91 7.08 -8.88 14.71
N ILE A 92 6.10 -9.07 13.82
CA ILE A 92 6.34 -8.99 12.37
C ILE A 92 6.89 -7.61 12.02
N THR A 93 7.82 -7.55 11.08
CA THR A 93 8.45 -6.30 10.62
C THR A 93 8.04 -5.95 9.20
N VAL A 94 8.22 -4.69 8.81
CA VAL A 94 8.04 -4.23 7.43
C VAL A 94 8.89 -5.07 6.46
N ARG A 95 10.10 -5.46 6.86
CA ARG A 95 11.01 -6.29 6.03
C ARG A 95 10.48 -7.71 5.84
N ASP A 96 9.84 -8.30 6.87
CA ASP A 96 9.18 -9.61 6.73
C ASP A 96 8.01 -9.53 5.74
N LEU A 97 7.24 -8.43 5.76
CA LEU A 97 6.17 -8.22 4.79
C LEU A 97 6.70 -8.01 3.36
N ALA A 98 7.90 -7.43 3.20
CA ALA A 98 8.56 -7.35 1.90
C ALA A 98 8.99 -8.73 1.39
N ALA A 99 9.49 -9.58 2.27
CA ALA A 99 9.82 -10.98 1.94
C ALA A 99 8.57 -11.76 1.49
N ASP A 100 7.40 -11.51 2.12
CA ASP A 100 6.12 -12.11 1.69
C ASP A 100 5.75 -11.72 0.26
N ILE A 101 5.89 -10.42 -0.08
CA ILE A 101 5.62 -9.95 -1.44
C ILE A 101 6.60 -10.58 -2.43
N ALA A 102 7.88 -10.68 -2.08
CA ALA A 102 8.88 -11.34 -2.92
C ALA A 102 8.51 -12.81 -3.18
N MET A 103 8.15 -13.57 -2.15
CA MET A 103 7.69 -14.97 -2.29
C MET A 103 6.42 -15.08 -3.15
N ALA A 104 5.49 -14.12 -3.03
CA ALA A 104 4.29 -14.08 -3.86
C ALA A 104 4.65 -13.84 -5.34
N MET A 105 5.56 -12.90 -5.61
CA MET A 105 6.05 -12.63 -6.97
C MET A 105 6.76 -13.84 -7.57
N ASP A 106 7.65 -14.51 -6.81
CA ASP A 106 8.33 -15.73 -7.24
C ASP A 106 7.34 -16.85 -7.59
N THR A 107 6.33 -17.07 -6.72
CA THR A 107 5.30 -18.09 -6.93
C THR A 107 4.46 -17.83 -8.18
N LEU A 108 4.15 -16.56 -8.45
CA LEU A 108 3.41 -16.14 -9.64
C LEU A 108 4.31 -15.93 -10.87
N LYS A 109 5.62 -16.17 -10.73
CA LYS A 109 6.64 -15.97 -11.78
C LYS A 109 6.65 -14.54 -12.32
N ILE A 110 6.48 -13.58 -11.43
CA ILE A 110 6.56 -12.16 -11.75
C ILE A 110 7.99 -11.69 -11.49
N THR A 111 8.65 -11.18 -12.52
CA THR A 111 10.00 -10.62 -12.45
C THR A 111 10.01 -9.25 -13.11
N ASN A 112 10.97 -8.40 -12.73
CA ASN A 112 11.19 -7.10 -13.38
C ASN A 112 9.89 -6.27 -13.46
N ALA A 113 9.16 -6.18 -12.33
CA ALA A 113 7.89 -5.47 -12.23
C ALA A 113 8.10 -4.02 -11.78
N ASP A 114 7.21 -3.15 -12.23
CA ASP A 114 7.10 -1.82 -11.65
C ASP A 114 6.37 -1.93 -10.31
N ILE A 115 6.87 -1.24 -9.29
CA ILE A 115 6.33 -1.29 -7.93
C ILE A 115 5.77 0.08 -7.55
N PHE A 116 4.56 0.10 -7.00
CA PHE A 116 3.93 1.30 -6.49
C PHE A 116 3.50 1.08 -5.04
N GLY A 117 4.29 1.60 -4.11
CA GLY A 117 4.06 1.48 -2.67
C GLY A 117 3.48 2.76 -2.07
N VAL A 118 2.37 2.64 -1.32
CA VAL A 118 1.70 3.76 -0.64
C VAL A 118 1.86 3.61 0.86
N SER A 119 2.38 4.63 1.56
CA SER A 119 2.51 4.67 3.03
C SER A 119 3.30 3.45 3.55
N GLN A 120 2.76 2.62 4.45
CA GLN A 120 3.36 1.34 4.85
C GLN A 120 3.76 0.49 3.63
N GLY A 121 2.96 0.52 2.55
CA GLY A 121 3.32 -0.16 1.30
C GLY A 121 4.58 0.39 0.65
N GLY A 122 4.87 1.68 0.82
CA GLY A 122 6.12 2.30 0.40
C GLY A 122 7.31 1.86 1.26
N MET A 123 7.10 1.67 2.58
CA MET A 123 8.12 1.09 3.47
C MET A 123 8.48 -0.34 3.03
N ILE A 124 7.47 -1.16 2.72
CA ILE A 124 7.63 -2.53 2.20
C ILE A 124 8.34 -2.53 0.85
N ALA A 125 7.95 -1.63 -0.04
CA ALA A 125 8.51 -1.53 -1.39
C ALA A 125 10.01 -1.17 -1.39
N GLN A 126 10.46 -0.37 -0.41
CA GLN A 126 11.88 -0.08 -0.21
C GLN A 126 12.67 -1.36 0.11
N TYR A 127 12.23 -2.15 1.10
CA TYR A 127 12.90 -3.40 1.44
C TYR A 127 12.82 -4.44 0.31
N LEU A 128 11.72 -4.49 -0.44
CA LEU A 128 11.62 -5.33 -1.62
C LEU A 128 12.70 -4.96 -2.66
N ALA A 129 12.89 -3.66 -2.93
CA ALA A 129 13.89 -3.19 -3.88
C ALA A 129 15.34 -3.36 -3.38
N ILE A 130 15.55 -3.29 -2.06
CA ILE A 130 16.86 -3.52 -1.41
C ILE A 130 17.24 -5.00 -1.46
N ASP A 131 16.33 -5.88 -1.06
CA ASP A 131 16.61 -7.31 -0.85
C ASP A 131 16.45 -8.14 -2.12
N ARG A 132 15.60 -7.70 -3.06
CA ARG A 132 15.28 -8.40 -4.31
C ARG A 132 15.27 -7.45 -5.51
N PRO A 133 16.43 -6.82 -5.83
CA PRO A 133 16.53 -5.91 -6.97
C PRO A 133 16.20 -6.58 -8.30
N ASP A 134 16.31 -7.91 -8.40
CA ASP A 134 15.94 -8.73 -9.56
C ASP A 134 14.42 -8.69 -9.86
N LEU A 135 13.59 -8.38 -8.88
CA LEU A 135 12.14 -8.31 -9.03
C LEU A 135 11.64 -6.91 -9.44
N VAL A 136 12.44 -5.86 -9.24
CA VAL A 136 11.98 -4.46 -9.32
C VAL A 136 12.59 -3.76 -10.53
N ASN A 137 11.73 -3.27 -11.44
CA ASN A 137 12.13 -2.50 -12.62
C ASN A 137 12.17 -0.99 -12.32
N GLN A 138 11.08 -0.44 -11.76
CA GLN A 138 10.95 0.96 -11.34
C GLN A 138 10.15 1.01 -10.04
N LEU A 139 10.36 2.06 -9.24
CA LEU A 139 9.77 2.18 -7.90
C LEU A 139 9.10 3.54 -7.71
N VAL A 140 7.80 3.54 -7.41
CA VAL A 140 7.06 4.71 -6.95
C VAL A 140 6.84 4.61 -5.44
N LEU A 141 7.34 5.59 -4.70
CA LEU A 141 7.20 5.72 -3.25
C LEU A 141 6.27 6.88 -2.93
N ALA A 142 5.05 6.55 -2.48
CA ALA A 142 3.98 7.49 -2.25
C ALA A 142 3.71 7.70 -0.75
N VAL A 143 3.74 8.94 -0.27
CA VAL A 143 3.39 9.35 1.10
C VAL A 143 3.98 8.41 2.16
N THR A 144 5.29 8.17 2.10
CA THR A 144 5.98 7.16 2.91
C THR A 144 7.22 7.72 3.60
N LEU A 145 7.82 6.91 4.46
CA LEU A 145 9.08 7.19 5.14
C LEU A 145 10.07 6.04 4.95
N SER A 146 11.35 6.28 5.23
CA SER A 146 12.41 5.27 5.22
C SER A 146 13.04 5.02 6.60
N LYS A 147 12.76 5.88 7.55
CA LYS A 147 13.15 5.72 8.95
C LYS A 147 12.07 6.26 9.87
N ASN A 148 12.04 5.76 11.08
CA ASN A 148 11.10 6.21 12.09
C ASN A 148 11.30 7.70 12.44
N ASN A 149 10.23 8.39 12.82
CA ASN A 149 10.25 9.78 13.28
C ASN A 149 9.13 10.04 14.31
N GLU A 150 9.25 11.16 15.06
CA GLU A 150 8.30 11.50 16.12
C GLU A 150 6.84 11.58 15.65
N THR A 151 6.60 11.99 14.40
CA THR A 151 5.24 12.12 13.84
C THR A 151 4.58 10.76 13.66
N VAL A 152 5.28 9.79 13.04
CA VAL A 152 4.75 8.44 12.86
C VAL A 152 4.65 7.71 14.19
N GLU A 153 5.63 7.84 15.08
CA GLU A 153 5.57 7.22 16.41
C GLU A 153 4.34 7.67 17.18
N ARG A 154 4.12 8.97 17.30
CA ARG A 154 2.95 9.51 17.97
C ARG A 154 1.66 9.05 17.31
N THR A 155 1.56 9.16 15.99
CA THR A 155 0.34 8.83 15.24
C THR A 155 -0.02 7.36 15.37
N VAL A 156 0.95 6.47 15.18
CA VAL A 156 0.72 5.02 15.27
C VAL A 156 0.38 4.59 16.70
N ASN A 157 1.10 5.12 17.71
CA ASN A 157 0.82 4.81 19.13
C ASN A 157 -0.58 5.32 19.54
N ASP A 158 -1.00 6.52 19.08
CA ASP A 158 -2.37 7.02 19.29
C ASP A 158 -3.41 6.05 18.70
N TRP A 159 -3.21 5.59 17.46
CA TRP A 159 -4.14 4.66 16.81
C TRP A 159 -4.20 3.30 17.49
N ILE A 160 -3.07 2.76 17.96
CA ILE A 160 -3.01 1.54 18.75
C ILE A 160 -3.81 1.73 20.04
N HIS A 161 -3.52 2.79 20.80
CA HIS A 161 -4.20 3.07 22.07
C HIS A 161 -5.72 3.24 21.92
N ILE A 162 -6.17 4.01 20.91
CA ILE A 162 -7.60 4.19 20.61
C ILE A 162 -8.25 2.84 20.25
N THR A 163 -7.51 1.98 19.52
CA THR A 163 -7.99 0.66 19.10
C THR A 163 -8.11 -0.29 20.29
N GLU A 164 -7.15 -0.29 21.21
CA GLU A 164 -7.18 -1.08 22.46
C GLU A 164 -8.35 -0.68 23.35
N GLN A 165 -8.73 0.61 23.36
CA GLN A 165 -9.92 1.09 24.03
C GLN A 165 -11.23 0.72 23.30
N ASN A 166 -11.17 0.00 22.19
CA ASN A 166 -12.31 -0.36 21.34
C ASN A 166 -13.13 0.87 20.87
N ASN A 167 -12.49 2.05 20.77
CA ASN A 167 -13.15 3.29 20.32
C ASN A 167 -13.00 3.50 18.81
N MET A 168 -13.64 2.62 18.04
CA MET A 168 -13.50 2.57 16.59
C MET A 168 -13.96 3.85 15.90
N LYS A 169 -14.98 4.55 16.45
CA LYS A 169 -15.43 5.83 15.91
C LYS A 169 -14.31 6.87 16.00
N ARG A 170 -13.66 6.96 17.16
CA ARG A 170 -12.53 7.88 17.35
C ARG A 170 -11.37 7.52 16.44
N LEU A 171 -11.03 6.22 16.32
CA LEU A 171 -9.97 5.77 15.41
C LEU A 171 -10.19 6.29 14.00
N ILE A 172 -11.34 5.99 13.39
CA ILE A 172 -11.64 6.39 12.00
C ILE A 172 -11.68 7.91 11.83
N THR A 173 -12.19 8.63 12.85
CA THR A 173 -12.21 10.10 12.82
C THR A 173 -10.77 10.65 12.88
N ASP A 174 -9.95 10.18 13.80
CA ASP A 174 -8.56 10.62 13.95
C ASP A 174 -7.72 10.28 12.70
N MET A 175 -7.89 9.07 12.15
CA MET A 175 -7.26 8.70 10.88
C MET A 175 -7.65 9.68 9.77
N ALA A 176 -8.94 9.99 9.63
CA ALA A 176 -9.40 10.91 8.61
C ALA A 176 -8.84 12.33 8.81
N GLU A 177 -8.82 12.86 10.04
CA GLU A 177 -8.28 14.19 10.36
C GLU A 177 -6.77 14.31 10.13
N LYS A 178 -6.01 13.20 10.28
CA LYS A 178 -4.57 13.18 10.04
C LYS A 178 -4.21 12.92 8.57
N MET A 179 -5.04 12.16 7.86
CA MET A 179 -4.74 11.76 6.48
C MET A 179 -5.18 12.79 5.44
N TYR A 180 -6.40 13.35 5.59
CA TYR A 180 -7.00 14.20 4.58
C TYR A 180 -6.84 15.69 4.87
N SER A 181 -7.00 16.51 3.82
CA SER A 181 -7.05 17.96 3.97
C SER A 181 -8.25 18.42 4.80
N ASP A 182 -8.13 19.58 5.46
CA ASP A 182 -9.22 20.15 6.26
C ASP A 182 -10.49 20.38 5.42
N ILE A 183 -10.33 20.69 4.13
CA ILE A 183 -11.43 20.88 3.18
C ILE A 183 -12.18 19.56 2.98
N TYR A 184 -11.44 18.49 2.77
CA TYR A 184 -12.00 17.14 2.60
C TYR A 184 -12.72 16.68 3.87
N VAL A 185 -12.07 16.81 5.03
CA VAL A 185 -12.66 16.44 6.33
C VAL A 185 -13.96 17.21 6.58
N LYS A 186 -13.98 18.53 6.36
CA LYS A 186 -15.21 19.35 6.51
C LYS A 186 -16.34 18.88 5.59
N ARG A 187 -16.03 18.54 4.34
CA ARG A 187 -17.03 18.05 3.36
C ARG A 187 -17.67 16.74 3.79
N TYR A 188 -16.88 15.80 4.30
CA TYR A 188 -17.33 14.45 4.64
C TYR A 188 -17.70 14.26 6.11
N LYS A 189 -17.53 15.29 6.95
CA LYS A 189 -17.87 15.27 8.37
C LYS A 189 -19.27 14.70 8.69
N PRO A 190 -20.35 15.03 7.93
CA PRO A 190 -21.68 14.46 8.18
C PRO A 190 -21.72 12.94 8.01
N PHE A 191 -20.83 12.36 7.21
CA PHE A 191 -20.78 10.93 6.89
C PHE A 191 -19.78 10.15 7.73
N MET A 192 -18.95 10.81 8.56
CA MET A 192 -17.89 10.18 9.35
C MET A 192 -18.41 9.07 10.28
N SER A 193 -19.60 9.24 10.87
CA SER A 193 -20.19 8.20 11.72
C SER A 193 -20.55 6.93 10.93
N LEU A 194 -21.03 7.08 9.70
CA LEU A 194 -21.32 5.96 8.80
C LEU A 194 -20.02 5.30 8.34
N LEU A 195 -19.02 6.09 7.94
CA LEU A 195 -17.71 5.60 7.55
C LEU A 195 -17.04 4.82 8.69
N ALA A 196 -17.15 5.29 9.93
CA ALA A 196 -16.63 4.60 11.11
C ALA A 196 -17.24 3.21 11.31
N VAL A 197 -18.52 3.03 10.99
CA VAL A 197 -19.16 1.70 11.02
C VAL A 197 -18.66 0.81 9.88
N LEU A 198 -18.55 1.36 8.67
CA LEU A 198 -18.15 0.62 7.49
C LEU A 198 -16.68 0.24 7.48
N GLN A 199 -15.80 1.09 8.02
CA GLN A 199 -14.34 0.90 8.03
C GLN A 199 -13.81 0.31 9.33
N LYS A 200 -14.67 -0.05 10.27
CA LYS A 200 -14.28 -0.71 11.51
C LYS A 200 -13.40 -1.94 11.23
N PRO A 201 -12.24 -2.09 11.91
CA PRO A 201 -11.43 -3.28 11.82
C PRO A 201 -12.22 -4.54 12.16
N LYS A 202 -12.20 -5.52 11.27
CA LYS A 202 -12.82 -6.83 11.55
C LYS A 202 -11.95 -7.67 12.49
N ASN A 203 -10.63 -7.48 12.43
CA ASN A 203 -9.65 -8.13 13.27
C ASN A 203 -8.77 -7.05 13.91
N VAL A 204 -9.08 -6.75 15.18
CA VAL A 204 -8.39 -5.72 15.96
C VAL A 204 -6.92 -6.07 16.19
N SER A 205 -6.63 -7.31 16.55
CA SER A 205 -5.25 -7.77 16.81
C SER A 205 -4.38 -7.66 15.56
N ARG A 206 -4.94 -8.04 14.40
CA ARG A 206 -4.24 -7.88 13.10
C ARG A 206 -3.94 -6.42 12.80
N PHE A 207 -4.89 -5.50 13.04
CA PHE A 207 -4.66 -4.07 12.81
C PHE A 207 -3.56 -3.53 13.72
N ILE A 208 -3.58 -3.89 15.02
CA ILE A 208 -2.55 -3.47 15.99
C ILE A 208 -1.18 -3.99 15.59
N ALA A 209 -1.06 -5.25 15.19
CA ALA A 209 0.22 -5.82 14.76
C ALA A 209 0.76 -5.10 13.52
N LEU A 210 -0.09 -4.84 12.50
CA LEU A 210 0.29 -4.10 11.31
C LEU A 210 0.57 -2.61 11.58
N ALA A 211 -0.07 -2.01 12.58
CA ALA A 211 0.26 -0.65 13.00
C ALA A 211 1.64 -0.60 13.68
N LYS A 212 1.93 -1.55 14.57
CA LYS A 212 3.24 -1.66 15.23
C LYS A 212 4.38 -1.88 14.24
N ASP A 213 4.16 -2.67 13.17
CA ASP A 213 5.22 -2.94 12.20
C ASP A 213 5.66 -1.67 11.45
N CYS A 214 4.77 -0.67 11.27
CA CYS A 214 5.16 0.61 10.69
C CYS A 214 6.32 1.27 11.43
N LEU A 215 6.45 1.01 12.75
CA LEU A 215 7.53 1.54 13.59
C LEU A 215 8.84 0.75 13.45
N SER A 216 8.86 -0.33 12.68
CA SER A 216 10.06 -1.14 12.39
C SER A 216 10.80 -0.68 11.12
N CYS A 217 10.33 0.37 10.45
CA CYS A 217 10.96 0.83 9.21
C CYS A 217 12.25 1.62 9.52
N GLU A 218 13.40 1.03 9.17
CA GLU A 218 14.74 1.62 9.30
C GLU A 218 15.55 1.37 8.02
N ALA A 219 14.94 1.64 6.85
CA ALA A 219 15.54 1.39 5.54
C ALA A 219 16.51 2.51 5.10
N TYR A 220 16.52 3.67 5.79
CA TYR A 220 17.21 4.88 5.33
C TYR A 220 18.69 4.68 5.01
N ASP A 221 19.42 3.95 5.87
CA ASP A 221 20.84 3.70 5.67
C ASP A 221 21.13 2.65 4.60
N GLU A 222 20.11 1.90 4.17
CA GLU A 222 20.19 0.88 3.13
C GLU A 222 19.66 1.36 1.76
N LEU A 223 19.09 2.57 1.68
CA LEU A 223 18.50 3.09 0.43
C LEU A 223 19.48 3.09 -0.75
N ASP A 224 20.77 3.25 -0.49
CA ASP A 224 21.83 3.22 -1.52
C ASP A 224 21.93 1.87 -2.25
N LYS A 225 21.32 0.80 -1.72
CA LYS A 225 21.25 -0.52 -2.35
C LYS A 225 20.16 -0.62 -3.41
N ILE A 226 19.23 0.35 -3.46
CA ILE A 226 18.18 0.40 -4.49
C ILE A 226 18.82 0.74 -5.84
N GLN A 227 18.67 -0.15 -6.82
CA GLN A 227 19.34 -0.07 -8.11
C GLN A 227 18.44 0.41 -9.25
N CYS A 228 17.12 0.45 -9.03
CA CYS A 228 16.14 0.86 -10.02
C CYS A 228 15.86 2.38 -9.96
N PRO A 229 15.31 2.97 -11.04
CA PRO A 229 14.78 4.33 -10.99
C PRO A 229 13.68 4.47 -9.93
N VAL A 230 13.71 5.58 -9.18
CA VAL A 230 12.74 5.87 -8.11
C VAL A 230 12.05 7.20 -8.36
N PHE A 231 10.75 7.24 -8.12
CA PHE A 231 9.94 8.44 -8.05
C PHE A 231 9.29 8.55 -6.69
N VAL A 232 9.48 9.67 -6.01
CA VAL A 232 8.85 9.98 -4.73
C VAL A 232 7.70 10.96 -4.97
N ILE A 233 6.54 10.68 -4.37
CA ILE A 233 5.39 11.58 -4.48
C ILE A 233 4.69 11.70 -3.12
N GLY A 234 4.44 12.93 -2.64
CA GLY A 234 3.90 13.15 -1.30
C GLY A 234 3.11 14.44 -1.14
N GLY A 235 2.66 14.69 0.08
CA GLY A 235 2.00 15.91 0.50
C GLY A 235 2.79 16.62 1.59
N MET A 236 2.97 17.94 1.46
CA MET A 236 3.70 18.75 2.45
C MET A 236 2.97 18.83 3.79
N GLN A 237 1.64 18.67 3.78
CA GLN A 237 0.79 18.72 4.98
C GLN A 237 0.56 17.33 5.61
N ASP A 238 1.44 16.35 5.33
CA ASP A 238 1.31 15.00 5.87
C ASP A 238 1.50 14.98 7.40
N LYS A 239 0.41 14.65 8.12
CA LYS A 239 0.38 14.55 9.58
C LYS A 239 0.57 13.10 10.09
N VAL A 240 0.77 12.14 9.17
CA VAL A 240 0.94 10.71 9.51
C VAL A 240 2.41 10.32 9.53
N VAL A 241 3.15 10.62 8.45
CA VAL A 241 4.57 10.26 8.33
C VAL A 241 5.49 11.48 8.26
N SER A 242 4.96 12.71 8.24
CA SER A 242 5.60 13.98 7.91
C SER A 242 5.88 14.14 6.41
N GLY A 243 5.56 15.33 5.86
CA GLY A 243 5.93 15.67 4.47
C GLY A 243 7.44 15.67 4.24
N GLU A 244 8.22 15.99 5.27
CA GLU A 244 9.68 15.98 5.23
C GLU A 244 10.26 14.58 4.97
N ALA A 245 9.57 13.51 5.39
CA ALA A 245 10.02 12.15 5.18
C ALA A 245 10.16 11.82 3.68
N SER A 246 9.23 12.27 2.84
CA SER A 246 9.33 12.13 1.38
C SER A 246 10.52 12.91 0.80
N LEU A 247 10.78 14.12 1.30
CA LEU A 247 11.94 14.93 0.90
C LEU A 247 13.27 14.26 1.29
N GLU A 248 13.33 13.66 2.49
CA GLU A 248 14.52 12.94 2.96
C GLU A 248 14.86 11.74 2.05
N ILE A 249 13.84 10.93 1.66
CA ILE A 249 14.03 9.80 0.74
C ILE A 249 14.59 10.29 -0.60
N ALA A 250 13.93 11.29 -1.20
CA ALA A 250 14.35 11.79 -2.51
C ALA A 250 15.75 12.41 -2.48
N LYS A 251 16.10 13.13 -1.42
CA LYS A 251 17.43 13.68 -1.21
C LYS A 251 18.49 12.59 -1.07
N LYS A 252 18.20 11.52 -0.29
CA LYS A 252 19.12 10.39 -0.07
C LYS A 252 19.40 9.63 -1.35
N LEU A 253 18.35 9.40 -2.15
CA LEU A 253 18.45 8.67 -3.43
C LEU A 253 18.86 9.54 -4.62
N GLY A 254 18.79 10.87 -4.51
CA GLY A 254 19.01 11.78 -5.64
C GLY A 254 17.99 11.56 -6.76
N CYS A 255 16.76 11.20 -6.44
CA CYS A 255 15.73 10.81 -7.38
C CYS A 255 14.67 11.89 -7.62
N GLU A 256 13.81 11.67 -8.63
CA GLU A 256 12.69 12.57 -8.93
C GLU A 256 11.68 12.60 -7.79
N ILE A 257 11.16 13.79 -7.48
CA ILE A 257 10.14 14.00 -6.44
C ILE A 257 9.09 15.01 -6.90
N PHE A 258 7.85 14.77 -6.50
CA PHE A 258 6.76 15.73 -6.58
C PHE A 258 6.02 15.84 -5.25
N MET A 259 5.84 17.07 -4.74
CA MET A 259 5.11 17.34 -3.49
C MET A 259 3.90 18.25 -3.76
N TYR A 260 2.76 17.86 -3.18
CA TYR A 260 1.57 18.72 -3.14
C TYR A 260 1.65 19.63 -1.91
N ASP A 261 1.65 20.94 -2.11
CA ASP A 261 1.84 21.94 -1.03
C ASP A 261 0.68 21.95 -0.03
N ASP A 262 -0.53 21.71 -0.49
CA ASP A 262 -1.80 21.86 0.26
C ASP A 262 -2.46 20.53 0.65
N LEU A 263 -1.85 19.39 0.29
CA LEU A 263 -2.36 18.05 0.62
C LEU A 263 -1.49 17.34 1.66
N GLY A 264 -2.13 16.39 2.35
CA GLY A 264 -1.50 15.57 3.38
C GLY A 264 -1.27 14.12 2.92
N HIS A 265 -1.40 13.21 3.87
CA HIS A 265 -1.14 11.78 3.66
C HIS A 265 -2.04 11.14 2.60
N ALA A 266 -3.30 11.60 2.48
CA ALA A 266 -4.25 11.10 1.49
C ALA A 266 -4.13 11.79 0.12
N ALA A 267 -2.99 12.41 -0.22
CA ALA A 267 -2.78 13.03 -1.53
C ALA A 267 -3.09 12.09 -2.70
N TYR A 268 -2.84 10.78 -2.54
CA TYR A 268 -3.14 9.74 -3.53
C TYR A 268 -4.64 9.54 -3.79
N GLU A 269 -5.52 10.01 -2.91
CA GLU A 269 -6.98 9.98 -3.06
C GLU A 269 -7.54 11.35 -3.46
N GLU A 270 -6.95 12.44 -2.95
CA GLU A 270 -7.47 13.80 -3.14
C GLU A 270 -7.00 14.44 -4.45
N ALA A 271 -5.75 14.20 -4.85
CA ALA A 271 -5.18 14.79 -6.06
C ALA A 271 -5.59 14.03 -7.31
N LYS A 272 -6.28 14.72 -8.22
CA LYS A 272 -6.81 14.12 -9.46
C LYS A 272 -5.71 13.62 -10.40
N ASP A 273 -4.52 14.23 -10.36
CA ASP A 273 -3.38 13.94 -11.23
C ASP A 273 -2.35 13.00 -10.57
N PHE A 274 -2.60 12.52 -9.35
CA PHE A 274 -1.65 11.68 -8.61
C PHE A 274 -1.25 10.42 -9.40
N ASN A 275 -2.23 9.64 -9.80
CA ASN A 275 -1.99 8.43 -10.59
C ASN A 275 -1.40 8.75 -11.98
N GLN A 276 -1.73 9.92 -12.58
CA GLN A 276 -1.16 10.33 -13.85
C GLN A 276 0.35 10.63 -13.73
N ARG A 277 0.78 11.23 -12.62
CA ARG A 277 2.22 11.48 -12.37
C ARG A 277 2.98 10.18 -12.20
N ALA A 278 2.47 9.27 -11.37
CA ALA A 278 3.05 7.94 -11.22
C ALA A 278 3.09 7.17 -12.55
N TYR A 279 1.99 7.21 -13.32
CA TYR A 279 1.93 6.58 -14.63
C TYR A 279 2.97 7.17 -15.60
N ASN A 280 3.09 8.49 -15.67
CA ASN A 280 4.06 9.15 -16.54
C ASN A 280 5.48 8.71 -16.24
N PHE A 281 5.87 8.71 -14.95
CA PHE A 281 7.18 8.19 -14.54
C PHE A 281 7.41 6.76 -15.01
N LEU A 282 6.45 5.85 -14.79
CA LEU A 282 6.54 4.45 -15.17
C LEU A 282 6.53 4.20 -16.69
N GLN A 283 6.23 5.20 -17.52
CA GLN A 283 6.34 5.13 -18.98
C GLN A 283 7.68 5.64 -19.52
N HIS A 284 8.42 6.42 -18.73
CA HIS A 284 9.76 6.87 -19.11
C HIS A 284 10.78 5.76 -18.82
N LYS A 285 11.52 5.35 -19.87
CA LYS A 285 12.66 4.42 -19.75
C LYS A 285 13.93 5.20 -19.56
#